data_aa3e8df2a8f178346070a281e55b49bf
#
_entry.id   aa3e8df2a8f178346070a281e55b49bf
#
_cell.length_a   1.000
_cell.length_b   1.000
_cell.length_c   1.000
_cell.angle_alpha   90.00
_cell.angle_beta   90.00
_cell.angle_gamma   90.00
#
_symmetry.space_group_name_H-M   'P 1'
#
loop_
_entity.id
_entity.type
_entity.pdbx_description
1 polymer ?
#
loop_
_entity_poly.entity_id
_entity_poly.type
_entity_poly.pdbx_seq_one_letter_code
_entity_poly.pdbx_strand_id
1 'polypeptide(L)'
;MGDIAAQTAEADLFGRVEARGIEAIPAAERHGAPRDLAFLWAGAFVNYASLFTASLLTTYYGLGVWDGLVATALGTAAAALILGLLSNTGPRSGLPQIVFTRGIFGFRGSYLGAGLTLFLATGWFAVDCIIAAQAGAQLFGGGNRWLTFGLVLVIAAISVGVAVFGHQTIKVLEAYGAVAFAVLSAALFLSLAPQFNWAQGAVVTGSNYAGAFVLGFMTCFALVASWYPFASDYSRYLPAASSTRSVTLWPVVGIAVPMILLGLFGLLLPTIDAKLAADQGVLAVISAHAPTWVAIPFFLFIVVGEIWANYLDVYTAGLVTLAMGIKLQRWQTALGCGLLGTGLATYAVLVSDFHIAYEDFLILTYLWAPAWAAVVLLSFFVFEHKARPALALGAWLAGTASSLLFVNYANLFGNLVAKPTFFNDPLIAGLHGADFSGLVSVGVAAAVYWSGRQWGRA
;
A
#
# COMPACT_ATOMS: atom_id res chain seq x y z
N MET A 1 -1.25 -24.96 38.35
CA MET A 1 -0.57 -25.22 37.06
C MET A 1 -1.49 -25.85 36.00
N GLY A 2 -2.70 -26.28 36.36
CA GLY A 2 -3.66 -26.86 35.42
C GLY A 2 -4.51 -25.86 34.65
N ASP A 3 -4.76 -24.67 35.15
CA ASP A 3 -5.67 -23.69 34.53
C ASP A 3 -5.04 -22.78 33.45
N ILE A 4 -3.71 -22.67 33.41
CA ILE A 4 -3.02 -21.88 32.39
C ILE A 4 -2.92 -22.64 31.06
N ALA A 5 -2.86 -23.98 31.12
CA ALA A 5 -2.82 -24.81 29.90
C ALA A 5 -4.17 -24.94 29.19
N ALA A 6 -5.27 -24.78 29.90
CA ALA A 6 -6.63 -24.82 29.33
C ALA A 6 -7.04 -23.51 28.63
N GLN A 7 -6.43 -22.36 28.99
CA GLN A 7 -6.69 -21.08 28.34
C GLN A 7 -5.93 -20.90 27.02
N THR A 8 -4.93 -21.74 26.70
CA THR A 8 -4.11 -21.63 25.49
C THR A 8 -4.62 -22.43 24.28
N ALA A 9 -5.70 -23.20 24.44
CA ALA A 9 -6.30 -24.00 23.37
C ALA A 9 -7.54 -23.37 22.72
N GLU A 10 -7.87 -22.11 23.04
CA GLU A 10 -8.92 -21.42 22.31
C GLU A 10 -8.35 -20.92 20.95
N ALA A 11 -8.45 -21.82 19.97
CA ALA A 11 -8.25 -21.53 18.56
C ALA A 11 -8.99 -20.25 18.16
N ASP A 12 -8.47 -19.53 17.15
CA ASP A 12 -9.10 -18.41 16.46
C ASP A 12 -10.56 -18.73 16.09
N LEU A 13 -11.46 -18.63 17.05
CA LEU A 13 -12.88 -18.76 16.83
C LEU A 13 -13.39 -17.42 16.31
N PHE A 14 -14.19 -17.49 15.26
CA PHE A 14 -14.96 -16.40 14.72
C PHE A 14 -15.53 -15.55 15.88
N GLY A 15 -15.14 -14.28 15.91
CA GLY A 15 -15.66 -13.36 16.90
C GLY A 15 -14.77 -13.09 18.12
N ARG A 16 -13.52 -13.56 18.22
CA ARG A 16 -12.61 -13.24 19.32
C ARG A 16 -11.44 -12.35 18.87
N VAL A 17 -11.02 -11.47 19.77
CA VAL A 17 -9.80 -10.65 19.61
C VAL A 17 -8.61 -11.60 19.46
N GLU A 18 -7.76 -11.38 18.45
CA GLU A 18 -6.48 -12.10 18.32
C GLU A 18 -5.72 -12.03 19.65
N ALA A 19 -5.49 -13.18 20.27
CA ALA A 19 -4.88 -13.25 21.58
C ALA A 19 -3.37 -12.93 21.54
N ARG A 20 -2.73 -12.96 20.34
CA ARG A 20 -1.29 -12.81 20.14
C ARG A 20 -0.99 -11.57 19.30
N GLY A 21 -0.54 -10.50 19.95
CA GLY A 21 -0.09 -9.29 19.27
C GLY A 21 1.24 -9.49 18.52
N ILE A 22 2.35 -9.15 19.16
CA ILE A 22 3.72 -9.21 18.59
C ILE A 22 4.46 -10.53 18.89
N GLU A 23 3.82 -11.48 19.52
CA GLU A 23 4.40 -12.77 19.90
C GLU A 23 4.45 -13.73 18.70
N ALA A 24 5.40 -14.69 18.77
CA ALA A 24 5.50 -15.73 17.75
C ALA A 24 4.33 -16.72 17.85
N ILE A 25 3.72 -17.06 16.71
CA ILE A 25 2.72 -18.14 16.63
C ILE A 25 3.41 -19.48 16.84
N PRO A 26 3.05 -20.27 17.87
CA PRO A 26 3.60 -21.60 18.10
C PRO A 26 3.37 -22.52 16.89
N ALA A 27 4.32 -23.44 16.64
CA ALA A 27 4.22 -24.34 15.50
C ALA A 27 2.93 -25.19 15.50
N ALA A 28 2.43 -25.56 16.69
CA ALA A 28 1.20 -26.34 16.84
C ALA A 28 -0.09 -25.57 16.48
N GLU A 29 -0.05 -24.23 16.49
CA GLU A 29 -1.18 -23.36 16.16
C GLU A 29 -1.16 -22.92 14.70
N ARG A 30 -0.07 -23.20 13.98
CA ARG A 30 0.07 -22.80 12.56
C ARG A 30 -0.75 -23.70 11.66
N HIS A 31 -1.53 -23.07 10.78
CA HIS A 31 -2.52 -23.74 9.94
C HIS A 31 -2.64 -23.02 8.57
N GLY A 32 -3.50 -23.54 7.71
CA GLY A 32 -3.74 -22.99 6.38
C GLY A 32 -2.77 -23.50 5.31
N ALA A 33 -2.97 -23.03 4.10
CA ALA A 33 -2.18 -23.38 2.92
C ALA A 33 -1.65 -22.11 2.24
N PRO A 34 -0.48 -22.16 1.56
CA PRO A 34 0.08 -20.99 0.86
C PRO A 34 -0.89 -20.32 -0.13
N ARG A 35 -1.82 -21.09 -0.73
CA ARG A 35 -2.86 -20.56 -1.64
C ARG A 35 -3.81 -19.56 -0.96
N ASP A 36 -3.96 -19.67 0.37
CA ASP A 36 -4.85 -18.77 1.13
C ASP A 36 -4.32 -17.34 1.11
N LEU A 37 -2.99 -17.17 0.94
CA LEU A 37 -2.39 -15.85 0.72
C LEU A 37 -2.85 -15.18 -0.58
N ALA A 38 -3.20 -15.95 -1.63
CA ALA A 38 -3.72 -15.34 -2.85
C ALA A 38 -5.09 -14.70 -2.61
N PHE A 39 -5.97 -15.36 -1.88
CA PHE A 39 -7.30 -14.79 -1.55
C PHE A 39 -7.20 -13.58 -0.63
N LEU A 40 -6.30 -13.66 0.37
CA LEU A 40 -6.05 -12.55 1.27
C LEU A 40 -5.54 -11.32 0.52
N TRP A 41 -4.50 -11.48 -0.29
CA TRP A 41 -3.93 -10.36 -1.04
C TRP A 41 -4.87 -9.88 -2.16
N ALA A 42 -5.66 -10.77 -2.77
CA ALA A 42 -6.70 -10.35 -3.70
C ALA A 42 -7.74 -9.45 -2.99
N GLY A 43 -8.15 -9.81 -1.78
CA GLY A 43 -9.03 -8.96 -0.96
C GLY A 43 -8.43 -7.56 -0.73
N ALA A 44 -7.14 -7.49 -0.39
CA ALA A 44 -6.45 -6.23 -0.14
C ALA A 44 -6.31 -5.33 -1.39
N PHE A 45 -6.27 -5.92 -2.60
CA PHE A 45 -6.09 -5.17 -3.87
C PHE A 45 -7.36 -5.06 -4.71
N VAL A 46 -8.47 -5.71 -4.33
CA VAL A 46 -9.79 -5.50 -4.93
C VAL A 46 -10.44 -4.29 -4.26
N ASN A 47 -9.89 -3.11 -4.52
CA ASN A 47 -10.32 -1.84 -3.95
C ASN A 47 -10.22 -0.69 -4.96
N TYR A 48 -10.73 0.48 -4.59
CA TYR A 48 -10.68 1.67 -5.44
C TYR A 48 -9.26 2.20 -5.64
N ALA A 49 -8.36 2.10 -4.66
CA ALA A 49 -6.99 2.59 -4.80
C ALA A 49 -6.23 1.92 -5.94
N SER A 50 -6.48 0.62 -6.20
CA SER A 50 -5.92 -0.11 -7.34
C SER A 50 -6.38 0.45 -8.69
N LEU A 51 -7.66 0.78 -8.81
CA LEU A 51 -8.24 1.43 -9.98
C LEU A 51 -7.70 2.85 -10.16
N PHE A 52 -7.71 3.63 -9.08
CA PHE A 52 -7.28 5.03 -9.07
C PHE A 52 -5.80 5.17 -9.43
N THR A 53 -4.93 4.35 -8.84
CA THR A 53 -3.49 4.37 -9.14
C THR A 53 -3.21 4.21 -10.63
N ALA A 54 -3.87 3.27 -11.29
CA ALA A 54 -3.69 3.06 -12.72
C ALA A 54 -4.30 4.20 -13.56
N SER A 55 -5.39 4.84 -13.11
CA SER A 55 -5.98 5.96 -13.83
C SER A 55 -5.04 7.17 -13.92
N LEU A 56 -4.12 7.34 -12.99
CA LEU A 56 -3.11 8.41 -13.02
C LEU A 56 -2.25 8.33 -14.28
N LEU A 57 -1.95 7.12 -14.76
CA LEU A 57 -1.07 6.88 -15.89
C LEU A 57 -1.65 7.47 -17.20
N THR A 58 -2.96 7.38 -17.36
CA THR A 58 -3.65 7.94 -18.53
C THR A 58 -4.03 9.40 -18.31
N THR A 59 -4.46 9.76 -17.09
CA THR A 59 -4.95 11.10 -16.77
C THR A 59 -3.82 12.14 -16.71
N TYR A 60 -2.74 11.82 -16.00
CA TYR A 60 -1.69 12.79 -15.66
C TYR A 60 -0.35 12.51 -16.32
N TYR A 61 0.01 11.23 -16.55
CA TYR A 61 1.30 10.92 -17.16
C TYR A 61 1.25 10.84 -18.69
N GLY A 62 0.05 10.86 -19.27
CA GLY A 62 -0.16 10.90 -20.71
C GLY A 62 0.17 9.60 -21.45
N LEU A 63 0.17 8.46 -20.74
CA LEU A 63 0.36 7.14 -21.34
C LEU A 63 -0.91 6.72 -22.08
N GLY A 64 -0.76 5.92 -23.13
CA GLY A 64 -1.87 5.21 -23.76
C GLY A 64 -2.40 4.08 -22.87
N VAL A 65 -3.60 3.59 -23.17
CA VAL A 65 -4.25 2.51 -22.39
C VAL A 65 -3.36 1.27 -22.31
N TRP A 66 -2.81 0.82 -23.42
CA TRP A 66 -2.00 -0.40 -23.45
C TRP A 66 -0.61 -0.21 -22.86
N ASP A 67 0.00 0.95 -23.08
CA ASP A 67 1.29 1.30 -22.46
C ASP A 67 1.14 1.39 -20.93
N GLY A 68 0.06 2.04 -20.48
CA GLY A 68 -0.30 2.11 -19.06
C GLY A 68 -0.56 0.73 -18.45
N LEU A 69 -1.22 -0.17 -19.20
CA LEU A 69 -1.47 -1.54 -18.73
C LEU A 69 -0.16 -2.34 -18.59
N VAL A 70 0.77 -2.18 -19.52
CA VAL A 70 2.09 -2.83 -19.44
C VAL A 70 2.88 -2.26 -18.24
N ALA A 71 2.89 -0.94 -18.06
CA ALA A 71 3.54 -0.31 -16.91
C ALA A 71 2.93 -0.79 -15.58
N THR A 72 1.59 -0.85 -15.50
CA THR A 72 0.85 -1.37 -14.34
C THR A 72 1.24 -2.83 -14.05
N ALA A 73 1.21 -3.69 -15.07
CA ALA A 73 1.51 -5.11 -14.91
C ALA A 73 2.96 -5.35 -14.45
N LEU A 74 3.93 -4.66 -15.07
CA LEU A 74 5.35 -4.81 -14.74
C LEU A 74 5.69 -4.25 -13.36
N GLY A 75 5.19 -3.06 -13.03
CA GLY A 75 5.41 -2.44 -11.72
C GLY A 75 4.82 -3.28 -10.59
N THR A 76 3.57 -3.71 -10.78
CA THR A 76 2.89 -4.60 -9.84
C THR A 76 3.61 -5.93 -9.68
N ALA A 77 4.00 -6.60 -10.77
CA ALA A 77 4.66 -7.91 -10.71
C ALA A 77 6.02 -7.82 -10.01
N ALA A 78 6.81 -6.79 -10.29
CA ALA A 78 8.10 -6.56 -9.65
C ALA A 78 7.96 -6.37 -8.13
N ALA A 79 7.02 -5.53 -7.71
CA ALA A 79 6.79 -5.29 -6.28
C ALA A 79 6.15 -6.49 -5.59
N ALA A 80 5.17 -7.16 -6.22
CA ALA A 80 4.53 -8.34 -5.67
C ALA A 80 5.51 -9.52 -5.49
N LEU A 81 6.50 -9.66 -6.36
CA LEU A 81 7.56 -10.66 -6.19
C LEU A 81 8.38 -10.40 -4.91
N ILE A 82 8.75 -9.15 -4.65
CA ILE A 82 9.46 -8.76 -3.42
C ILE A 82 8.58 -9.05 -2.19
N LEU A 83 7.30 -8.69 -2.23
CA LEU A 83 6.35 -8.97 -1.15
C LEU A 83 6.20 -10.48 -0.90
N GLY A 84 6.06 -11.26 -1.97
CA GLY A 84 5.97 -12.73 -1.88
C GLY A 84 7.25 -13.36 -1.30
N LEU A 85 8.43 -12.83 -1.64
CA LEU A 85 9.69 -13.25 -1.03
C LEU A 85 9.73 -12.90 0.47
N LEU A 86 9.32 -11.69 0.86
CA LEU A 86 9.22 -11.27 2.26
C LEU A 86 8.25 -12.15 3.05
N SER A 87 7.16 -12.58 2.45
CA SER A 87 6.16 -13.48 3.08
C SER A 87 6.76 -14.78 3.59
N ASN A 88 7.92 -15.23 3.08
CA ASN A 88 8.60 -16.43 3.57
C ASN A 88 9.17 -16.30 4.99
N THR A 89 9.34 -15.08 5.48
CA THR A 89 9.80 -14.86 6.86
C THR A 89 8.75 -15.30 7.88
N GLY A 90 7.46 -15.26 7.53
CA GLY A 90 6.35 -15.66 8.39
C GLY A 90 6.36 -17.13 8.80
N PRO A 91 6.27 -18.09 7.87
CA PRO A 91 6.29 -19.52 8.20
C PRO A 91 7.54 -19.97 8.95
N ARG A 92 8.68 -19.31 8.69
CA ARG A 92 9.96 -19.66 9.33
C ARG A 92 10.08 -19.13 10.75
N SER A 93 9.57 -17.92 11.02
CA SER A 93 9.70 -17.29 12.34
C SER A 93 8.43 -17.33 13.19
N GLY A 94 7.24 -17.34 12.59
CA GLY A 94 5.96 -17.12 13.27
C GLY A 94 5.74 -15.69 13.74
N LEU A 95 6.61 -14.74 13.37
CA LEU A 95 6.61 -13.35 13.85
C LEU A 95 5.97 -12.40 12.82
N PRO A 96 5.36 -11.30 13.31
CA PRO A 96 5.03 -10.17 12.46
C PRO A 96 6.27 -9.59 11.79
N GLN A 97 6.10 -8.99 10.59
CA GLN A 97 7.21 -8.56 9.74
C GLN A 97 8.16 -7.59 10.44
N ILE A 98 7.63 -6.56 11.09
CA ILE A 98 8.45 -5.56 11.81
C ILE A 98 9.16 -6.19 13.01
N VAL A 99 8.53 -7.11 13.72
CA VAL A 99 9.14 -7.81 14.87
C VAL A 99 10.26 -8.73 14.42
N PHE A 100 10.06 -9.45 13.32
CA PHE A 100 11.10 -10.30 12.70
C PHE A 100 12.38 -9.49 12.42
N THR A 101 12.26 -8.26 11.96
CA THR A 101 13.41 -7.43 11.57
C THR A 101 14.27 -6.97 12.74
N ARG A 102 13.83 -7.14 14.00
CA ARG A 102 14.68 -6.95 15.19
C ARG A 102 15.93 -7.81 15.17
N GLY A 103 15.82 -9.03 14.62
CA GLY A 103 16.95 -9.93 14.42
C GLY A 103 17.97 -9.45 13.38
N ILE A 104 17.60 -8.50 12.52
CA ILE A 104 18.43 -7.96 11.44
C ILE A 104 19.03 -6.61 11.81
N PHE A 105 18.17 -5.65 12.17
CA PHE A 105 18.54 -4.26 12.44
C PHE A 105 18.88 -3.99 13.92
N GLY A 106 18.72 -4.99 14.79
CA GLY A 106 18.76 -4.84 16.23
C GLY A 106 17.52 -4.14 16.77
N PHE A 107 17.38 -4.13 18.09
CA PHE A 107 16.18 -3.61 18.74
C PHE A 107 15.96 -2.12 18.45
N ARG A 108 17.05 -1.31 18.53
CA ARG A 108 16.98 0.14 18.26
C ARG A 108 16.77 0.45 16.76
N GLY A 109 17.42 -0.29 15.86
CA GLY A 109 17.26 -0.10 14.40
C GLY A 109 15.84 -0.45 13.92
N SER A 110 15.17 -1.42 14.56
CA SER A 110 13.79 -1.77 14.23
C SER A 110 12.77 -0.69 14.61
N TYR A 111 13.10 0.23 15.53
CA TYR A 111 12.23 1.36 15.87
C TYR A 111 12.04 2.32 14.70
N LEU A 112 13.09 2.51 13.86
CA LEU A 112 12.95 3.32 12.65
C LEU A 112 11.93 2.68 11.69
N GLY A 113 12.04 1.36 11.45
CA GLY A 113 11.07 0.63 10.62
C GLY A 113 9.65 0.69 11.18
N ALA A 114 9.49 0.51 12.49
CA ALA A 114 8.19 0.64 13.15
C ALA A 114 7.61 2.06 13.05
N GLY A 115 8.43 3.09 13.25
CA GLY A 115 8.00 4.49 13.10
C GLY A 115 7.57 4.83 11.67
N LEU A 116 8.32 4.36 10.66
CA LEU A 116 7.93 4.51 9.25
C LEU A 116 6.67 3.72 8.90
N THR A 117 6.47 2.55 9.50
CA THR A 117 5.23 1.77 9.33
C THR A 117 4.04 2.45 10.02
N LEU A 118 4.25 3.10 11.17
CA LEU A 118 3.22 3.91 11.82
C LEU A 118 2.82 5.12 10.94
N PHE A 119 3.81 5.79 10.35
CA PHE A 119 3.57 6.87 9.39
C PHE A 119 2.77 6.34 8.18
N LEU A 120 3.14 5.18 7.66
CA LEU A 120 2.46 4.53 6.54
C LEU A 120 1.00 4.21 6.85
N ALA A 121 0.71 3.59 7.99
CA ALA A 121 -0.66 3.31 8.43
C ALA A 121 -1.49 4.59 8.62
N THR A 122 -0.88 5.65 9.19
CA THR A 122 -1.55 6.95 9.33
C THR A 122 -1.83 7.62 7.98
N GLY A 123 -0.91 7.47 7.03
CA GLY A 123 -1.07 7.99 5.67
C GLY A 123 -2.18 7.25 4.91
N TRP A 124 -2.25 5.92 4.99
CA TRP A 124 -3.34 5.14 4.41
C TRP A 124 -4.69 5.51 5.03
N PHE A 125 -4.77 5.64 6.36
CA PHE A 125 -5.98 6.16 7.01
C PHE A 125 -6.44 7.51 6.41
N ALA A 126 -5.53 8.43 6.13
CA ALA A 126 -5.87 9.70 5.50
C ALA A 126 -6.37 9.51 4.05
N VAL A 127 -5.69 8.69 3.26
CA VAL A 127 -6.05 8.37 1.87
C VAL A 127 -7.44 7.74 1.81
N ASP A 128 -7.70 6.73 2.63
CA ASP A 128 -8.97 6.02 2.66
C ASP A 128 -10.13 6.95 3.10
N CYS A 129 -9.89 7.83 4.08
CA CYS A 129 -10.87 8.86 4.45
C CYS A 129 -11.19 9.79 3.27
N ILE A 130 -10.20 10.19 2.47
CA ILE A 130 -10.42 11.08 1.33
C ILE A 130 -11.17 10.35 0.21
N ILE A 131 -10.77 9.12 -0.11
CA ILE A 131 -11.42 8.29 -1.13
C ILE A 131 -12.91 8.09 -0.78
N ALA A 132 -13.19 7.69 0.47
CA ALA A 132 -14.55 7.53 0.96
C ALA A 132 -15.35 8.85 0.89
N ALA A 133 -14.73 9.97 1.28
CA ALA A 133 -15.37 11.28 1.23
C ALA A 133 -15.65 11.75 -0.20
N GLN A 134 -14.74 11.51 -1.13
CA GLN A 134 -14.94 11.83 -2.55
C GLN A 134 -16.05 10.97 -3.17
N ALA A 135 -16.05 9.66 -2.88
CA ALA A 135 -17.12 8.77 -3.34
C ALA A 135 -18.48 9.18 -2.73
N GLY A 136 -18.49 9.49 -1.43
CA GLY A 136 -19.68 10.00 -0.75
C GLY A 136 -20.18 11.33 -1.33
N ALA A 137 -19.28 12.25 -1.68
CA ALA A 137 -19.64 13.53 -2.30
C ALA A 137 -20.34 13.36 -3.66
N GLN A 138 -19.98 12.31 -4.44
CA GLN A 138 -20.67 12.02 -5.71
C GLN A 138 -22.18 11.72 -5.51
N LEU A 139 -22.56 11.14 -4.37
CA LEU A 139 -23.98 10.90 -4.03
C LEU A 139 -24.79 12.18 -3.85
N PHE A 140 -24.12 13.32 -3.60
CA PHE A 140 -24.71 14.64 -3.41
C PHE A 140 -24.39 15.61 -4.55
N GLY A 141 -24.00 15.11 -5.73
CA GLY A 141 -23.71 15.91 -6.91
C GLY A 141 -22.23 16.30 -7.08
N GLY A 142 -21.33 15.82 -6.24
CA GLY A 142 -19.88 15.97 -6.39
C GLY A 142 -19.32 17.40 -6.26
N GLY A 143 -18.03 17.55 -6.55
CA GLY A 143 -17.37 18.85 -6.86
C GLY A 143 -17.18 19.89 -5.75
N ASN A 144 -17.74 19.71 -4.55
CA ASN A 144 -17.63 20.68 -3.47
C ASN A 144 -16.63 20.25 -2.41
N ARG A 145 -15.44 20.93 -2.38
CA ARG A 145 -14.38 20.63 -1.41
C ARG A 145 -14.82 20.74 0.06
N TRP A 146 -15.76 21.63 0.38
CA TRP A 146 -16.26 21.77 1.75
C TRP A 146 -17.19 20.62 2.15
N LEU A 147 -17.97 20.09 1.20
CA LEU A 147 -18.72 18.85 1.39
C LEU A 147 -17.77 17.68 1.63
N THR A 148 -16.75 17.54 0.77
CA THR A 148 -15.71 16.49 0.92
C THR A 148 -15.01 16.61 2.26
N PHE A 149 -14.63 17.81 2.70
CA PHE A 149 -14.04 18.04 4.03
C PHE A 149 -14.99 17.62 5.16
N GLY A 150 -16.26 18.01 5.10
CA GLY A 150 -17.26 17.59 6.10
C GLY A 150 -17.40 16.07 6.17
N LEU A 151 -17.40 15.40 5.00
CA LEU A 151 -17.45 13.93 4.91
C LEU A 151 -16.18 13.29 5.46
N VAL A 152 -14.98 13.85 5.22
CA VAL A 152 -13.73 13.37 5.83
C VAL A 152 -13.85 13.34 7.35
N LEU A 153 -14.35 14.41 7.97
CA LEU A 153 -14.51 14.46 9.43
C LEU A 153 -15.48 13.39 9.95
N VAL A 154 -16.60 13.18 9.25
CA VAL A 154 -17.59 12.16 9.61
C VAL A 154 -17.03 10.76 9.45
N ILE A 155 -16.40 10.47 8.31
CA ILE A 155 -15.82 9.16 8.01
C ILE A 155 -14.68 8.84 8.99
N ALA A 156 -13.80 9.79 9.25
CA ALA A 156 -12.71 9.59 10.22
C ALA A 156 -13.27 9.31 11.63
N ALA A 157 -14.28 10.04 12.07
CA ALA A 157 -14.92 9.79 13.36
C ALA A 157 -15.56 8.40 13.44
N ILE A 158 -16.24 7.95 12.38
CA ILE A 158 -16.81 6.61 12.29
C ILE A 158 -15.71 5.55 12.30
N SER A 159 -14.63 5.72 11.48
CA SER A 159 -13.52 4.80 11.39
C SER A 159 -12.79 4.62 12.72
N VAL A 160 -12.51 5.71 13.43
CA VAL A 160 -11.93 5.66 14.78
C VAL A 160 -12.89 4.99 15.77
N GLY A 161 -14.18 5.32 15.71
CA GLY A 161 -15.21 4.69 16.54
C GLY A 161 -15.27 3.17 16.31
N VAL A 162 -15.31 2.73 15.07
CA VAL A 162 -15.26 1.29 14.70
C VAL A 162 -13.99 0.64 15.23
N ALA A 163 -12.82 1.30 15.08
CA ALA A 163 -11.55 0.76 15.55
C ALA A 163 -11.49 0.63 17.08
N VAL A 164 -12.11 1.53 17.82
CA VAL A 164 -12.16 1.47 19.30
C VAL A 164 -13.13 0.42 19.80
N PHE A 165 -14.32 0.27 19.17
CA PHE A 165 -15.42 -0.54 19.70
C PHE A 165 -15.73 -1.82 18.92
N GLY A 166 -15.30 -1.94 17.64
CA GLY A 166 -15.77 -2.98 16.73
C GLY A 166 -14.71 -3.92 16.20
N HIS A 167 -14.34 -4.99 16.93
CA HIS A 167 -13.23 -5.88 16.48
C HIS A 167 -13.67 -7.14 15.73
N GLN A 168 -14.85 -7.65 15.93
CA GLN A 168 -15.17 -9.03 15.60
C GLN A 168 -15.81 -9.27 14.23
N THR A 169 -16.43 -8.25 13.65
CA THR A 169 -17.27 -8.39 12.44
C THR A 169 -16.48 -8.15 11.14
N ILE A 170 -15.30 -7.53 11.23
CA ILE A 170 -14.61 -6.89 10.10
C ILE A 170 -13.97 -7.90 9.14
N LYS A 171 -13.26 -8.93 9.63
CA LYS A 171 -12.56 -9.92 8.75
C LYS A 171 -13.50 -10.64 7.78
N VAL A 172 -14.71 -10.94 8.21
CA VAL A 172 -15.71 -11.62 7.36
C VAL A 172 -16.30 -10.65 6.35
N LEU A 173 -16.57 -9.42 6.80
CA LEU A 173 -17.09 -8.37 5.95
C LEU A 173 -16.09 -7.97 4.85
N GLU A 174 -14.78 -7.97 5.13
CA GLU A 174 -13.74 -7.73 4.11
C GLU A 174 -13.77 -8.74 2.97
N ALA A 175 -13.84 -10.03 3.28
CA ALA A 175 -13.87 -11.06 2.23
C ALA A 175 -15.12 -10.96 1.35
N TYR A 176 -16.30 -10.78 1.95
CA TYR A 176 -17.52 -10.53 1.20
C TYR A 176 -17.51 -9.18 0.51
N GLY A 177 -16.89 -8.19 1.13
CA GLY A 177 -16.68 -6.87 0.59
C GLY A 177 -15.87 -6.90 -0.71
N ALA A 178 -14.74 -7.56 -0.73
CA ALA A 178 -13.92 -7.69 -1.94
C ALA A 178 -14.69 -8.33 -3.10
N VAL A 179 -15.49 -9.38 -2.81
CA VAL A 179 -16.34 -10.02 -3.82
C VAL A 179 -17.42 -9.05 -4.33
N ALA A 180 -18.09 -8.33 -3.42
CA ALA A 180 -19.12 -7.37 -3.80
C ALA A 180 -18.52 -6.21 -4.62
N PHE A 181 -17.34 -5.70 -4.25
CA PHE A 181 -16.63 -4.67 -5.02
C PHE A 181 -16.23 -5.18 -6.42
N ALA A 182 -15.73 -6.41 -6.52
CA ALA A 182 -15.40 -7.00 -7.80
C ALA A 182 -16.63 -7.12 -8.71
N VAL A 183 -17.77 -7.55 -8.17
CA VAL A 183 -19.04 -7.66 -8.93
C VAL A 183 -19.53 -6.27 -9.35
N LEU A 184 -19.54 -5.29 -8.45
CA LEU A 184 -19.94 -3.92 -8.77
C LEU A 184 -18.98 -3.27 -9.80
N SER A 185 -17.68 -3.49 -9.66
CA SER A 185 -16.69 -3.01 -10.63
C SER A 185 -16.88 -3.64 -11.99
N ALA A 186 -17.18 -4.94 -12.07
CA ALA A 186 -17.48 -5.62 -13.32
C ALA A 186 -18.79 -5.11 -13.96
N ALA A 187 -19.84 -4.92 -13.18
CA ALA A 187 -21.11 -4.35 -13.65
C ALA A 187 -20.91 -2.91 -14.17
N LEU A 188 -20.14 -2.10 -13.45
CA LEU A 188 -19.81 -0.73 -13.85
C LEU A 188 -18.95 -0.72 -15.12
N PHE A 189 -17.92 -1.56 -15.20
CA PHE A 189 -17.09 -1.74 -16.38
C PHE A 189 -17.93 -2.09 -17.61
N LEU A 190 -18.81 -3.09 -17.50
CA LEU A 190 -19.69 -3.52 -18.61
C LEU A 190 -20.66 -2.40 -19.03
N SER A 191 -21.18 -1.63 -18.09
CA SER A 191 -22.09 -0.51 -18.39
C SER A 191 -21.40 0.65 -19.13
N LEU A 192 -20.12 0.87 -18.86
CA LEU A 192 -19.32 1.93 -19.48
C LEU A 192 -18.54 1.45 -20.72
N ALA A 193 -18.41 0.14 -20.94
CA ALA A 193 -17.61 -0.45 -22.02
C ALA A 193 -17.87 0.11 -23.42
N PRO A 194 -19.13 0.45 -23.81
CA PRO A 194 -19.40 1.07 -25.11
C PRO A 194 -18.84 2.48 -25.28
N GLN A 195 -18.49 3.15 -24.19
CA GLN A 195 -17.98 4.53 -24.18
C GLN A 195 -16.44 4.58 -24.14
N PHE A 196 -15.75 3.45 -23.87
CA PHE A 196 -14.29 3.41 -23.79
C PHE A 196 -13.62 3.60 -25.15
N ASN A 197 -12.59 4.44 -25.19
CA ASN A 197 -11.67 4.50 -26.31
C ASN A 197 -10.49 3.53 -26.10
N TRP A 198 -10.68 2.29 -26.48
CA TRP A 198 -9.66 1.22 -26.38
C TRP A 198 -8.39 1.49 -27.20
N ALA A 199 -8.49 2.34 -28.21
CA ALA A 199 -7.37 2.68 -29.10
C ALA A 199 -6.63 3.96 -28.68
N GLN A 200 -6.95 4.52 -27.50
CA GLN A 200 -6.27 5.73 -27.02
C GLN A 200 -4.78 5.46 -26.84
N GLY A 201 -3.99 6.09 -27.71
CA GLY A 201 -2.53 6.08 -27.64
C GLY A 201 -1.99 7.08 -26.62
N ALA A 202 -0.67 7.06 -26.43
CA ALA A 202 0.02 8.02 -25.57
C ALA A 202 -0.07 9.45 -26.13
N VAL A 203 -0.34 10.41 -25.26
CA VAL A 203 -0.28 11.84 -25.56
C VAL A 203 1.16 12.33 -25.41
N VAL A 204 1.89 11.80 -24.42
CA VAL A 204 3.31 12.05 -24.24
C VAL A 204 4.12 11.37 -25.34
N THR A 205 5.09 12.10 -25.93
CA THR A 205 5.86 11.61 -27.09
C THR A 205 7.36 11.87 -26.90
N GLY A 206 8.17 11.29 -27.80
CA GLY A 206 9.61 11.48 -27.81
C GLY A 206 10.30 10.89 -26.56
N SER A 207 11.33 11.57 -26.10
CA SER A 207 12.10 11.15 -24.92
C SER A 207 11.30 11.12 -23.63
N ASN A 208 10.30 11.96 -23.49
CA ASN A 208 9.45 12.04 -22.31
C ASN A 208 8.53 10.79 -22.16
N TYR A 209 8.28 10.06 -23.23
CA TYR A 209 7.51 8.81 -23.18
C TYR A 209 8.15 7.77 -22.23
N ALA A 210 9.47 7.58 -22.36
CA ALA A 210 10.19 6.66 -21.50
C ALA A 210 10.12 7.09 -20.01
N GLY A 211 10.23 8.40 -19.77
CA GLY A 211 10.07 8.98 -18.43
C GLY A 211 8.70 8.71 -17.83
N ALA A 212 7.64 8.97 -18.59
CA ALA A 212 6.27 8.71 -18.18
C ALA A 212 6.00 7.21 -17.94
N PHE A 213 6.55 6.34 -18.77
CA PHE A 213 6.43 4.89 -18.60
C PHE A 213 7.09 4.41 -17.30
N VAL A 214 8.32 4.87 -17.02
CA VAL A 214 9.03 4.53 -15.77
C VAL A 214 8.30 5.09 -14.56
N LEU A 215 7.78 6.30 -14.64
CA LEU A 215 6.97 6.90 -13.57
C LEU A 215 5.72 6.06 -13.31
N GLY A 216 4.98 5.67 -14.35
CA GLY A 216 3.80 4.80 -14.22
C GLY A 216 4.13 3.42 -13.63
N PHE A 217 5.25 2.82 -14.07
CA PHE A 217 5.77 1.60 -13.47
C PHE A 217 6.02 1.78 -11.96
N MET A 218 6.72 2.86 -11.58
CA MET A 218 7.06 3.13 -10.18
C MET A 218 5.85 3.45 -9.32
N THR A 219 4.84 4.13 -9.86
CA THR A 219 3.59 4.42 -9.15
C THR A 219 2.84 3.13 -8.80
N CYS A 220 2.69 2.19 -9.74
CA CYS A 220 2.08 0.89 -9.47
C CYS A 220 2.97 0.00 -8.57
N PHE A 221 4.30 0.09 -8.71
CA PHE A 221 5.24 -0.56 -7.80
C PHE A 221 5.08 -0.05 -6.37
N ALA A 222 4.95 1.26 -6.18
CA ALA A 222 4.84 1.92 -4.88
C ALA A 222 3.60 1.49 -4.10
N LEU A 223 2.45 1.37 -4.77
CA LEU A 223 1.21 0.89 -4.15
C LEU A 223 1.42 -0.49 -3.51
N VAL A 224 2.07 -1.42 -4.21
CA VAL A 224 2.35 -2.76 -3.68
C VAL A 224 3.47 -2.72 -2.63
N ALA A 225 4.50 -1.89 -2.82
CA ALA A 225 5.62 -1.77 -1.88
C ALA A 225 5.20 -1.22 -0.51
N SER A 226 4.11 -0.48 -0.44
CA SER A 226 3.53 -0.01 0.82
C SER A 226 3.12 -1.15 1.76
N TRP A 227 2.92 -2.35 1.22
CA TRP A 227 2.54 -3.55 1.98
C TRP A 227 3.74 -4.40 2.44
N TYR A 228 4.98 -4.05 2.09
CA TYR A 228 6.17 -4.81 2.51
C TYR A 228 6.29 -5.01 4.02
N PRO A 229 6.03 -4.00 4.87
CA PRO A 229 6.12 -4.14 6.32
C PRO A 229 5.09 -5.09 6.93
N PHE A 230 4.11 -5.56 6.16
CA PHE A 230 3.01 -6.43 6.58
C PHE A 230 3.10 -7.85 5.99
N ALA A 231 4.09 -8.13 5.13
CA ALA A 231 4.16 -9.37 4.35
C ALA A 231 4.09 -10.64 5.20
N SER A 232 4.75 -10.68 6.37
CA SER A 232 4.69 -11.84 7.26
C SER A 232 3.57 -11.79 8.30
N ASP A 233 2.90 -10.67 8.48
CA ASP A 233 1.81 -10.54 9.45
C ASP A 233 0.68 -11.54 9.17
N TYR A 234 0.47 -11.84 7.91
CA TYR A 234 -0.52 -12.82 7.45
C TYR A 234 0.05 -14.20 7.21
N SER A 235 1.30 -14.31 6.73
CA SER A 235 1.91 -15.60 6.43
C SER A 235 2.47 -16.32 7.65
N ARG A 236 2.58 -15.66 8.82
CA ARG A 236 3.10 -16.25 10.07
C ARG A 236 2.26 -17.42 10.63
N TYR A 237 1.02 -17.52 10.17
CA TYR A 237 0.12 -18.62 10.54
C TYR A 237 0.33 -19.88 9.71
N LEU A 238 1.07 -19.82 8.61
CA LEU A 238 1.34 -20.97 7.76
C LEU A 238 2.31 -21.94 8.45
N PRO A 239 2.15 -23.27 8.21
CA PRO A 239 3.09 -24.27 8.68
C PRO A 239 4.53 -23.98 8.28
N ALA A 240 5.50 -24.23 9.18
CA ALA A 240 6.92 -23.97 8.92
C ALA A 240 7.48 -24.75 7.71
N ALA A 241 6.87 -25.89 7.38
CA ALA A 241 7.23 -26.73 6.23
C ALA A 241 6.66 -26.22 4.90
N SER A 242 5.94 -25.09 4.89
CA SER A 242 5.37 -24.50 3.65
C SER A 242 6.46 -24.23 2.61
N SER A 243 6.18 -24.60 1.35
CA SER A 243 7.12 -24.42 0.24
C SER A 243 7.41 -22.93 0.00
N THR A 244 8.68 -22.58 0.00
CA THR A 244 9.14 -21.21 -0.31
C THR A 244 8.58 -20.71 -1.63
N ARG A 245 8.57 -21.55 -2.68
CA ARG A 245 8.01 -21.19 -3.99
C ARG A 245 6.52 -20.87 -3.90
N SER A 246 5.74 -21.68 -3.19
CA SER A 246 4.30 -21.48 -3.06
C SER A 246 3.99 -20.23 -2.23
N VAL A 247 4.70 -20.01 -1.10
CA VAL A 247 4.56 -18.81 -0.26
C VAL A 247 4.92 -17.54 -1.03
N THR A 248 5.85 -17.63 -1.98
CA THR A 248 6.21 -16.48 -2.84
C THR A 248 5.16 -16.26 -3.94
N LEU A 249 4.75 -17.29 -4.67
CA LEU A 249 3.96 -17.11 -5.90
C LEU A 249 2.48 -16.80 -5.64
N TRP A 250 1.88 -17.33 -4.57
CA TRP A 250 0.46 -17.08 -4.32
C TRP A 250 0.15 -15.60 -4.00
N PRO A 251 0.95 -14.87 -3.19
CA PRO A 251 0.80 -13.42 -3.07
C PRO A 251 0.93 -12.70 -4.41
N VAL A 252 1.90 -13.10 -5.27
CA VAL A 252 2.05 -12.48 -6.59
C VAL A 252 0.77 -12.59 -7.40
N VAL A 253 0.16 -13.78 -7.46
CA VAL A 253 -1.11 -13.99 -8.17
C VAL A 253 -2.23 -13.17 -7.55
N GLY A 254 -2.34 -13.19 -6.21
CA GLY A 254 -3.38 -12.47 -5.48
C GLY A 254 -3.31 -10.94 -5.66
N ILE A 255 -2.12 -10.39 -5.85
CA ILE A 255 -1.92 -8.96 -6.10
C ILE A 255 -2.07 -8.62 -7.59
N ALA A 256 -1.39 -9.38 -8.46
CA ALA A 256 -1.28 -9.02 -9.87
C ALA A 256 -2.64 -9.11 -10.60
N VAL A 257 -3.47 -10.11 -10.28
CA VAL A 257 -4.76 -10.28 -10.96
C VAL A 257 -5.70 -9.08 -10.71
N PRO A 258 -5.99 -8.68 -9.46
CA PRO A 258 -6.82 -7.49 -9.22
C PRO A 258 -6.20 -6.21 -9.80
N MET A 259 -4.90 -6.00 -9.61
CA MET A 259 -4.22 -4.80 -10.10
C MET A 259 -4.26 -4.66 -11.62
N ILE A 260 -4.16 -5.76 -12.36
CA ILE A 260 -4.26 -5.72 -13.83
C ILE A 260 -5.71 -5.48 -14.28
N LEU A 261 -6.68 -6.15 -13.65
CA LEU A 261 -8.09 -6.03 -14.03
C LEU A 261 -8.67 -4.66 -13.66
N LEU A 262 -8.51 -4.24 -12.41
CA LEU A 262 -8.96 -2.92 -11.96
C LEU A 262 -8.11 -1.80 -12.57
N GLY A 263 -6.81 -2.06 -12.79
CA GLY A 263 -5.93 -1.15 -13.48
C GLY A 263 -6.36 -0.88 -14.92
N LEU A 264 -6.72 -1.91 -15.67
CA LEU A 264 -7.30 -1.72 -17.01
C LEU A 264 -8.56 -0.86 -16.98
N PHE A 265 -9.42 -1.08 -16.00
CA PHE A 265 -10.61 -0.27 -15.81
C PHE A 265 -10.23 1.19 -15.48
N GLY A 266 -9.28 1.41 -14.56
CA GLY A 266 -8.77 2.74 -14.22
C GLY A 266 -8.19 3.49 -15.42
N LEU A 267 -7.41 2.81 -16.26
CA LEU A 267 -6.82 3.37 -17.49
C LEU A 267 -7.88 3.76 -18.53
N LEU A 268 -9.00 3.05 -18.59
CA LEU A 268 -10.06 3.29 -19.57
C LEU A 268 -11.02 4.42 -19.16
N LEU A 269 -11.24 4.65 -17.86
CA LEU A 269 -12.17 5.69 -17.39
C LEU A 269 -11.86 7.09 -17.93
N PRO A 270 -10.60 7.58 -17.91
CA PRO A 270 -10.28 8.90 -18.45
C PRO A 270 -10.51 9.00 -19.97
N THR A 271 -10.61 7.88 -20.69
CA THR A 271 -10.86 7.88 -22.11
C THR A 271 -12.29 8.29 -22.50
N ILE A 272 -13.23 8.24 -21.53
CA ILE A 272 -14.62 8.68 -21.73
C ILE A 272 -14.70 10.21 -21.72
N ASP A 273 -14.10 10.83 -20.72
CA ASP A 273 -14.04 12.29 -20.56
C ASP A 273 -12.72 12.70 -19.89
N ALA A 274 -11.70 12.91 -20.70
CA ALA A 274 -10.35 13.22 -20.23
C ALA A 274 -10.29 14.54 -19.43
N LYS A 275 -11.11 15.53 -19.84
CA LYS A 275 -11.16 16.83 -19.14
C LYS A 275 -11.79 16.67 -17.76
N LEU A 276 -12.93 15.99 -17.67
CA LEU A 276 -13.59 15.76 -16.39
C LEU A 276 -12.72 14.91 -15.46
N ALA A 277 -12.01 13.92 -16.00
CA ALA A 277 -11.07 13.09 -15.24
C ALA A 277 -9.91 13.93 -14.67
N ALA A 278 -9.34 14.85 -15.45
CA ALA A 278 -8.26 15.72 -15.00
C ALA A 278 -8.72 16.78 -13.99
N ASP A 279 -9.91 17.36 -14.21
CA ASP A 279 -10.41 18.46 -13.38
C ASP A 279 -11.03 17.98 -12.05
N GLN A 280 -11.70 16.80 -12.02
CA GLN A 280 -12.49 16.33 -10.89
C GLN A 280 -12.25 14.84 -10.52
N GLY A 281 -11.37 14.15 -11.23
CA GLY A 281 -11.03 12.76 -11.00
C GLY A 281 -12.00 11.76 -11.63
N VAL A 282 -11.61 10.49 -11.62
CA VAL A 282 -12.36 9.41 -12.30
C VAL A 282 -13.70 9.07 -11.64
N LEU A 283 -13.91 9.41 -10.36
CA LEU A 283 -15.23 9.26 -9.71
C LEU A 283 -16.28 10.19 -10.34
N ALA A 284 -15.87 11.40 -10.75
CA ALA A 284 -16.77 12.32 -11.46
C ALA A 284 -17.13 11.79 -12.84
N VAL A 285 -16.19 11.15 -13.56
CA VAL A 285 -16.49 10.48 -14.83
C VAL A 285 -17.52 9.37 -14.64
N ILE A 286 -17.36 8.54 -13.61
CA ILE A 286 -18.36 7.51 -13.27
C ILE A 286 -19.70 8.15 -12.96
N SER A 287 -19.74 9.19 -12.15
CA SER A 287 -20.97 9.90 -11.76
C SER A 287 -21.72 10.47 -12.97
N ALA A 288 -20.98 11.01 -13.94
CA ALA A 288 -21.56 11.67 -15.12
C ALA A 288 -22.03 10.68 -16.21
N HIS A 289 -21.36 9.54 -16.34
CA HIS A 289 -21.53 8.66 -17.50
C HIS A 289 -22.12 7.29 -17.18
N ALA A 290 -22.05 6.83 -15.93
CA ALA A 290 -22.59 5.52 -15.55
C ALA A 290 -24.08 5.61 -15.19
N PRO A 291 -24.84 4.52 -15.45
CA PRO A 291 -26.22 4.42 -14.98
C PRO A 291 -26.28 4.50 -13.43
N THR A 292 -27.23 5.27 -12.90
CA THR A 292 -27.37 5.51 -11.45
C THR A 292 -27.56 4.23 -10.63
N TRP A 293 -28.21 3.21 -11.23
CA TRP A 293 -28.47 1.93 -10.54
C TRP A 293 -27.19 1.14 -10.22
N VAL A 294 -26.06 1.40 -10.91
CA VAL A 294 -24.75 0.80 -10.60
C VAL A 294 -23.80 1.80 -9.94
N ALA A 295 -23.84 3.08 -10.33
CA ALA A 295 -22.98 4.12 -9.76
C ALA A 295 -23.25 4.34 -8.28
N ILE A 296 -24.51 4.44 -7.86
CA ILE A 296 -24.87 4.64 -6.45
C ILE A 296 -24.39 3.48 -5.55
N PRO A 297 -24.71 2.20 -5.85
CA PRO A 297 -24.15 1.10 -5.07
C PRO A 297 -22.62 1.07 -5.06
N PHE A 298 -21.96 1.41 -6.18
CA PHE A 298 -20.50 1.46 -6.26
C PHE A 298 -19.91 2.52 -5.32
N PHE A 299 -20.45 3.74 -5.31
CA PHE A 299 -20.00 4.80 -4.38
C PHE A 299 -20.28 4.46 -2.92
N LEU A 300 -21.45 3.94 -2.59
CA LEU A 300 -21.77 3.48 -1.24
C LEU A 300 -20.82 2.38 -0.79
N PHE A 301 -20.46 1.50 -1.71
CA PHE A 301 -19.54 0.41 -1.41
C PHE A 301 -18.12 0.93 -1.14
N ILE A 302 -17.64 1.93 -1.91
CA ILE A 302 -16.37 2.58 -1.63
C ILE A 302 -16.40 3.19 -0.22
N VAL A 303 -17.43 3.98 0.12
CA VAL A 303 -17.54 4.61 1.44
C VAL A 303 -17.43 3.59 2.58
N VAL A 304 -18.18 2.50 2.49
CA VAL A 304 -18.18 1.45 3.53
C VAL A 304 -16.86 0.68 3.53
N GLY A 305 -16.32 0.37 2.36
CA GLY A 305 -15.08 -0.38 2.19
C GLY A 305 -13.88 0.36 2.80
N GLU A 306 -13.75 1.66 2.54
CA GLU A 306 -12.66 2.46 3.08
C GLU A 306 -12.78 2.69 4.61
N ILE A 307 -13.99 2.73 5.17
CA ILE A 307 -14.18 2.73 6.62
C ILE A 307 -13.64 1.42 7.23
N TRP A 308 -13.79 0.30 6.54
CA TRP A 308 -13.25 -0.99 6.99
C TRP A 308 -11.72 -1.07 6.81
N ALA A 309 -11.19 -0.56 5.71
CA ALA A 309 -9.74 -0.47 5.49
C ALA A 309 -9.06 0.35 6.60
N ASN A 310 -9.62 1.48 6.96
CA ASN A 310 -9.17 2.32 8.06
C ASN A 310 -9.06 1.59 9.41
N TYR A 311 -9.89 0.56 9.65
CA TYR A 311 -9.73 -0.25 10.84
C TYR A 311 -8.39 -1.00 10.86
N LEU A 312 -7.97 -1.56 9.73
CA LEU A 312 -6.68 -2.27 9.62
C LEU A 312 -5.50 -1.32 9.85
N ASP A 313 -5.57 -0.10 9.35
CA ASP A 313 -4.55 0.92 9.56
C ASP A 313 -4.41 1.28 11.03
N VAL A 314 -5.51 1.52 11.69
CA VAL A 314 -5.53 1.80 13.15
C VAL A 314 -5.04 0.60 13.96
N TYR A 315 -5.43 -0.62 13.57
CA TYR A 315 -4.94 -1.85 14.20
C TYR A 315 -3.43 -1.99 14.07
N THR A 316 -2.91 -1.78 12.87
CA THR A 316 -1.48 -1.80 12.57
C THR A 316 -0.73 -0.72 13.34
N ALA A 317 -1.26 0.51 13.39
CA ALA A 317 -0.70 1.59 14.19
C ALA A 317 -0.53 1.17 15.66
N GLY A 318 -1.49 0.42 16.20
CA GLY A 318 -1.42 -0.17 17.55
C GLY A 318 -0.29 -1.18 17.69
N LEU A 319 -0.18 -2.13 16.75
CA LEU A 319 0.86 -3.17 16.79
C LEU A 319 2.27 -2.60 16.69
N VAL A 320 2.51 -1.68 15.77
CA VAL A 320 3.85 -1.09 15.58
C VAL A 320 4.23 -0.17 16.74
N THR A 321 3.27 0.49 17.38
CA THR A 321 3.48 1.27 18.60
C THR A 321 3.95 0.38 19.76
N LEU A 322 3.32 -0.78 19.95
CA LEU A 322 3.76 -1.80 20.90
C LEU A 322 5.15 -2.35 20.51
N ALA A 323 5.40 -2.54 19.22
CA ALA A 323 6.72 -2.99 18.75
C ALA A 323 7.83 -1.98 19.05
N MET A 324 7.53 -0.69 19.15
CA MET A 324 8.47 0.34 19.63
C MET A 324 8.66 0.36 21.16
N GLY A 325 7.93 -0.51 21.88
CA GLY A 325 7.97 -0.53 23.35
C GLY A 325 7.15 0.57 24.01
N ILE A 326 6.35 1.32 23.26
CA ILE A 326 5.49 2.38 23.78
C ILE A 326 4.22 1.73 24.31
N LYS A 327 4.01 1.84 25.64
CA LYS A 327 2.86 1.24 26.32
C LYS A 327 1.66 2.17 26.29
N LEU A 328 1.03 2.27 25.10
CA LEU A 328 -0.25 2.95 24.95
C LEU A 328 -1.41 1.95 24.97
N GLN A 329 -2.56 2.39 25.48
CA GLN A 329 -3.80 1.64 25.34
C GLN A 329 -4.29 1.72 23.89
N ARG A 330 -4.98 0.69 23.43
CA ARG A 330 -5.43 0.57 22.04
C ARG A 330 -6.25 1.79 21.58
N TRP A 331 -7.16 2.29 22.42
CA TRP A 331 -7.95 3.48 22.08
C TRP A 331 -7.10 4.75 21.91
N GLN A 332 -5.98 4.87 22.67
CA GLN A 332 -5.08 6.02 22.56
C GLN A 332 -4.33 6.01 21.21
N THR A 333 -3.91 4.82 20.77
CA THR A 333 -3.25 4.65 19.46
C THR A 333 -4.26 4.92 18.33
N ALA A 334 -5.48 4.40 18.45
CA ALA A 334 -6.56 4.63 17.50
C ALA A 334 -6.87 6.14 17.37
N LEU A 335 -7.01 6.82 18.49
CA LEU A 335 -7.27 8.27 18.51
C LEU A 335 -6.10 9.06 17.93
N GLY A 336 -4.85 8.70 18.28
CA GLY A 336 -3.65 9.36 17.76
C GLY A 336 -3.50 9.21 16.24
N CYS A 337 -3.66 8.00 15.73
CA CYS A 337 -3.66 7.72 14.29
C CYS A 337 -4.80 8.46 13.58
N GLY A 338 -6.01 8.38 14.14
CA GLY A 338 -7.18 9.06 13.58
C GLY A 338 -7.04 10.58 13.54
N LEU A 339 -6.54 11.22 14.60
CA LEU A 339 -6.32 12.68 14.62
C LEU A 339 -5.26 13.13 13.62
N LEU A 340 -4.11 12.42 13.58
CA LEU A 340 -3.04 12.74 12.64
C LEU A 340 -3.48 12.50 11.19
N GLY A 341 -4.11 11.36 10.91
CA GLY A 341 -4.61 11.04 9.57
C GLY A 341 -5.72 11.99 9.12
N THR A 342 -6.65 12.39 10.02
CA THR A 342 -7.66 13.41 9.71
C THR A 342 -7.02 14.76 9.40
N GLY A 343 -5.96 15.15 10.10
CA GLY A 343 -5.18 16.34 9.81
C GLY A 343 -4.55 16.31 8.42
N LEU A 344 -3.92 15.18 8.05
CA LEU A 344 -3.35 14.96 6.71
C LEU A 344 -4.44 14.98 5.62
N ALA A 345 -5.57 14.29 5.85
CA ALA A 345 -6.69 14.30 4.93
C ALA A 345 -7.29 15.70 4.73
N THR A 346 -7.43 16.46 5.82
CA THR A 346 -7.88 17.85 5.77
C THR A 346 -6.96 18.72 4.94
N TYR A 347 -5.64 18.59 5.14
CA TYR A 347 -4.64 19.29 4.35
C TYR A 347 -4.77 18.96 2.86
N ALA A 348 -4.85 17.66 2.53
CA ALA A 348 -4.97 17.20 1.14
C ALA A 348 -6.25 17.70 0.44
N VAL A 349 -7.37 17.82 1.17
CA VAL A 349 -8.64 18.29 0.60
C VAL A 349 -8.73 19.81 0.48
N LEU A 350 -8.20 20.56 1.45
CA LEU A 350 -8.39 22.01 1.53
C LEU A 350 -7.24 22.83 0.93
N VAL A 351 -6.02 22.28 0.95
CA VAL A 351 -4.78 23.02 0.61
C VAL A 351 -4.08 22.45 -0.62
N SER A 352 -4.11 21.12 -0.79
CA SER A 352 -3.50 20.43 -1.93
C SER A 352 -4.60 19.85 -2.84
N ASP A 353 -4.15 19.14 -3.90
CA ASP A 353 -5.03 18.29 -4.69
C ASP A 353 -4.81 16.83 -4.28
N PHE A 354 -5.88 16.03 -4.24
CA PHE A 354 -5.80 14.67 -3.74
C PHE A 354 -4.80 13.81 -4.54
N HIS A 355 -4.79 13.91 -5.87
CA HIS A 355 -3.86 13.12 -6.68
C HIS A 355 -2.39 13.43 -6.36
N ILE A 356 -2.05 14.71 -6.13
CA ILE A 356 -0.70 15.14 -5.74
C ILE A 356 -0.34 14.57 -4.36
N ALA A 357 -1.24 14.73 -3.37
CA ALA A 357 -1.02 14.23 -2.02
C ALA A 357 -0.87 12.70 -1.99
N TYR A 358 -1.62 12.00 -2.83
CA TYR A 358 -1.54 10.55 -2.99
C TYR A 358 -0.21 10.11 -3.62
N GLU A 359 0.23 10.77 -4.69
CA GLU A 359 1.52 10.51 -5.32
C GLU A 359 2.67 10.78 -4.34
N ASP A 360 2.65 11.91 -3.63
CA ASP A 360 3.63 12.26 -2.62
C ASP A 360 3.71 11.21 -1.50
N PHE A 361 2.55 10.70 -1.06
CA PHE A 361 2.48 9.63 -0.07
C PHE A 361 3.10 8.33 -0.59
N LEU A 362 2.80 7.94 -1.83
CA LEU A 362 3.42 6.77 -2.46
C LEU A 362 4.94 6.95 -2.60
N ILE A 363 5.39 8.13 -3.04
CA ILE A 363 6.82 8.48 -3.14
C ILE A 363 7.52 8.25 -1.79
N LEU A 364 6.99 8.81 -0.72
CA LEU A 364 7.56 8.64 0.61
C LEU A 364 7.69 7.16 1.01
N THR A 365 6.75 6.33 0.57
CA THR A 365 6.77 4.90 0.84
C THR A 365 7.91 4.19 0.11
N TYR A 366 8.07 4.41 -1.17
CA TYR A 366 9.07 3.68 -1.94
C TYR A 366 10.50 4.25 -1.81
N LEU A 367 10.69 5.39 -1.17
CA LEU A 367 12.03 5.86 -0.83
C LEU A 367 12.75 4.90 0.14
N TRP A 368 12.06 4.35 1.12
CA TRP A 368 12.67 3.55 2.18
C TRP A 368 12.33 2.05 2.13
N ALA A 369 11.09 1.70 1.77
CA ALA A 369 10.60 0.33 1.88
C ALA A 369 11.33 -0.67 0.97
N PRO A 370 11.67 -0.33 -0.29
CA PRO A 370 12.45 -1.23 -1.15
C PRO A 370 13.88 -1.46 -0.64
N ALA A 371 14.57 -0.43 -0.15
CA ALA A 371 15.92 -0.56 0.44
C ALA A 371 15.89 -1.45 1.69
N TRP A 372 14.88 -1.25 2.55
CA TRP A 372 14.64 -2.09 3.74
C TRP A 372 14.39 -3.54 3.33
N ALA A 373 13.51 -3.78 2.36
CA ALA A 373 13.21 -5.11 1.85
C ALA A 373 14.45 -5.83 1.31
N ALA A 374 15.31 -5.13 0.56
CA ALA A 374 16.55 -5.69 0.04
C ALA A 374 17.47 -6.22 1.14
N VAL A 375 17.67 -5.45 2.22
CA VAL A 375 18.46 -5.88 3.38
C VAL A 375 17.83 -7.06 4.09
N VAL A 376 16.50 -7.05 4.28
CA VAL A 376 15.75 -8.16 4.90
C VAL A 376 15.91 -9.44 4.09
N LEU A 377 15.69 -9.39 2.78
CA LEU A 377 15.78 -10.55 1.90
C LEU A 377 17.20 -11.12 1.83
N LEU A 378 18.22 -10.28 1.71
CA LEU A 378 19.61 -10.73 1.73
C LEU A 378 19.96 -11.37 3.08
N SER A 379 19.54 -10.77 4.19
CA SER A 379 19.75 -11.35 5.51
C SER A 379 19.06 -12.70 5.66
N PHE A 380 17.84 -12.83 5.14
CA PHE A 380 17.03 -14.04 5.28
C PHE A 380 17.50 -15.18 4.36
N PHE A 381 17.67 -14.92 3.05
CA PHE A 381 17.94 -15.96 2.07
C PHE A 381 19.42 -16.26 1.86
N VAL A 382 20.31 -15.29 2.13
CA VAL A 382 21.73 -15.40 1.73
C VAL A 382 22.66 -15.50 2.94
N PHE A 383 22.37 -14.76 4.02
CA PHE A 383 23.28 -14.67 5.16
C PHE A 383 22.80 -15.37 6.43
N GLU A 384 21.78 -16.21 6.33
CA GLU A 384 21.29 -17.09 7.41
C GLU A 384 21.09 -16.39 8.76
N HIS A 385 20.54 -15.20 8.73
CA HIS A 385 20.23 -14.37 9.92
C HIS A 385 21.42 -14.02 10.83
N LYS A 386 22.67 -14.18 10.41
CA LYS A 386 23.83 -13.72 11.20
C LYS A 386 23.78 -12.22 11.32
N ALA A 387 23.25 -11.72 12.44
CA ALA A 387 23.01 -10.29 12.64
C ALA A 387 24.28 -9.44 12.55
N ARG A 388 24.21 -8.36 11.77
CA ARG A 388 25.15 -7.23 11.79
C ARG A 388 24.32 -5.93 11.76
N PRO A 389 23.73 -5.56 12.91
CA PRO A 389 22.72 -4.49 12.93
C PRO A 389 23.20 -3.15 12.38
N ALA A 390 24.43 -2.76 12.72
CA ALA A 390 25.00 -1.49 12.23
C ALA A 390 25.19 -1.49 10.70
N LEU A 391 25.66 -2.60 10.13
CA LEU A 391 25.79 -2.74 8.67
C LEU A 391 24.42 -2.77 7.98
N ALA A 392 23.46 -3.50 8.55
CA ALA A 392 22.11 -3.59 8.02
C ALA A 392 21.42 -2.22 8.00
N LEU A 393 21.50 -1.49 9.11
CA LEU A 393 20.96 -0.13 9.21
C LEU A 393 21.69 0.83 8.27
N GLY A 394 23.02 0.78 8.20
CA GLY A 394 23.83 1.60 7.30
C GLY A 394 23.49 1.35 5.83
N ALA A 395 23.33 0.09 5.44
CA ALA A 395 22.93 -0.29 4.07
C ALA A 395 21.52 0.20 3.71
N TRP A 396 20.56 0.05 4.63
CA TRP A 396 19.21 0.58 4.47
C TRP A 396 19.22 2.10 4.29
N LEU A 397 19.89 2.83 5.19
CA LEU A 397 19.99 4.30 5.12
C LEU A 397 20.73 4.76 3.85
N ALA A 398 21.78 4.05 3.42
CA ALA A 398 22.48 4.37 2.17
C ALA A 398 21.57 4.19 0.94
N GLY A 399 20.80 3.10 0.89
CA GLY A 399 19.80 2.89 -0.16
C GLY A 399 18.73 3.98 -0.16
N THR A 400 18.17 4.30 1.01
CA THR A 400 17.17 5.37 1.17
C THR A 400 17.76 6.75 0.78
N ALA A 401 18.98 7.06 1.21
CA ALA A 401 19.62 8.33 0.84
C ALA A 401 19.89 8.44 -0.66
N SER A 402 20.33 7.34 -1.28
CA SER A 402 20.59 7.33 -2.73
C SER A 402 19.33 7.51 -3.57
N SER A 403 18.17 7.04 -3.08
CA SER A 403 16.90 7.22 -3.78
C SER A 403 16.51 8.70 -3.93
N LEU A 404 16.90 9.55 -2.98
CA LEU A 404 16.64 10.99 -3.04
C LEU A 404 17.26 11.69 -4.25
N LEU A 405 18.30 11.11 -4.85
CA LEU A 405 18.94 11.63 -6.08
C LEU A 405 18.14 11.32 -7.35
N PHE A 406 17.26 10.31 -7.30
CA PHE A 406 16.56 9.76 -8.46
C PHE A 406 15.04 9.88 -8.39
N VAL A 407 14.52 10.44 -7.30
CA VAL A 407 13.09 10.66 -7.15
C VAL A 407 12.64 11.89 -7.94
N ASN A 408 11.52 11.77 -8.63
CA ASN A 408 10.93 12.90 -9.33
C ASN A 408 10.16 13.79 -8.35
N TYR A 409 10.85 14.79 -7.81
CA TYR A 409 10.29 15.73 -6.81
C TYR A 409 9.33 16.76 -7.37
N ALA A 410 8.77 16.60 -8.55
CA ALA A 410 8.02 17.69 -9.16
C ALA A 410 7.06 18.38 -8.17
N ASN A 411 6.55 17.66 -7.16
CA ASN A 411 5.51 18.17 -6.29
C ASN A 411 5.48 17.62 -4.85
N LEU A 412 6.59 17.25 -4.20
CA LEU A 412 6.52 16.76 -2.82
C LEU A 412 5.82 17.78 -1.91
N PHE A 413 4.66 17.36 -1.37
CA PHE A 413 3.78 18.18 -0.52
C PHE A 413 3.32 19.50 -1.14
N GLY A 414 3.10 19.54 -2.45
CA GLY A 414 2.43 20.65 -3.13
C GLY A 414 2.97 22.06 -2.88
N ASN A 415 4.25 22.24 -2.60
CA ASN A 415 4.97 23.46 -2.20
C ASN A 415 5.31 23.59 -0.70
N LEU A 416 4.95 22.63 0.16
CA LEU A 416 5.33 22.68 1.57
C LEU A 416 6.83 22.43 1.78
N VAL A 417 7.43 21.58 0.93
CA VAL A 417 8.86 21.36 0.91
C VAL A 417 9.38 22.01 -0.37
N ALA A 418 10.13 23.10 -0.21
CA ALA A 418 10.83 23.72 -1.32
C ALA A 418 11.64 22.66 -2.06
N LYS A 419 11.46 22.54 -3.38
CA LYS A 419 12.26 21.68 -4.23
C LYS A 419 13.72 21.78 -3.81
N PRO A 420 14.40 20.70 -3.40
CA PRO A 420 15.85 20.76 -3.31
C PRO A 420 16.42 20.69 -4.74
N THR A 421 16.30 21.81 -5.46
CA THR A 421 16.76 22.02 -6.85
C THR A 421 18.21 21.60 -7.05
N PHE A 422 18.99 21.58 -5.96
CA PHE A 422 20.41 21.23 -5.98
C PHE A 422 20.68 19.77 -6.33
N PHE A 423 19.80 18.83 -5.94
CA PHE A 423 20.13 17.41 -6.03
C PHE A 423 19.58 16.72 -7.28
N ASN A 424 18.36 17.01 -7.69
CA ASN A 424 17.72 16.16 -8.69
C ASN A 424 17.23 16.83 -9.97
N ASP A 425 16.98 18.15 -9.99
CA ASP A 425 16.43 18.78 -11.19
C ASP A 425 17.26 18.52 -12.47
N PRO A 426 18.61 18.67 -12.49
CA PRO A 426 19.38 18.36 -13.70
C PRO A 426 19.38 16.86 -14.06
N LEU A 427 19.40 15.97 -13.06
CA LEU A 427 19.39 14.54 -13.27
C LEU A 427 18.03 14.06 -13.78
N ILE A 428 16.96 14.49 -13.15
CA ILE A 428 15.59 14.14 -13.56
C ILE A 428 15.25 14.73 -14.94
N ALA A 429 15.70 15.94 -15.24
CA ALA A 429 15.57 16.51 -16.59
C ALA A 429 16.34 15.70 -17.63
N GLY A 430 17.57 15.27 -17.30
CA GLY A 430 18.36 14.38 -18.15
C GLY A 430 17.76 12.97 -18.32
N LEU A 431 16.96 12.54 -17.36
CA LEU A 431 16.19 11.27 -17.40
C LEU A 431 14.77 11.46 -17.93
N HIS A 432 14.45 12.63 -18.48
CA HIS A 432 13.15 12.95 -19.06
C HIS A 432 11.97 12.72 -18.11
N GLY A 433 12.15 13.01 -16.82
CA GLY A 433 11.13 12.86 -15.79
C GLY A 433 10.98 11.44 -15.24
N ALA A 434 11.83 10.49 -15.61
CA ALA A 434 11.80 9.14 -15.08
C ALA A 434 12.14 9.12 -13.58
N ASP A 435 11.40 8.35 -12.81
CA ASP A 435 11.68 8.07 -11.41
C ASP A 435 12.34 6.69 -11.26
N PHE A 436 13.61 6.65 -10.90
CA PHE A 436 14.35 5.41 -10.64
C PHE A 436 14.62 5.18 -9.15
N SER A 437 14.08 6.02 -8.26
CA SER A 437 14.43 6.04 -6.84
C SER A 437 14.27 4.69 -6.14
N GLY A 438 13.15 4.01 -6.34
CA GLY A 438 12.91 2.69 -5.74
C GLY A 438 13.89 1.62 -6.23
N LEU A 439 14.22 1.60 -7.52
CA LEU A 439 15.17 0.65 -8.09
C LEU A 439 16.60 0.91 -7.60
N VAL A 440 17.00 2.19 -7.56
CA VAL A 440 18.31 2.61 -7.04
C VAL A 440 18.41 2.28 -5.55
N SER A 441 17.35 2.51 -4.78
CA SER A 441 17.33 2.20 -3.34
C SER A 441 17.59 0.72 -3.06
N VAL A 442 16.93 -0.17 -3.81
CA VAL A 442 17.17 -1.63 -3.74
C VAL A 442 18.60 -1.96 -4.09
N GLY A 443 19.10 -1.46 -5.24
CA GLY A 443 20.43 -1.78 -5.74
C GLY A 443 21.55 -1.34 -4.80
N VAL A 444 21.48 -0.10 -4.30
CA VAL A 444 22.51 0.45 -3.38
C VAL A 444 22.45 -0.27 -2.02
N ALA A 445 21.26 -0.45 -1.45
CA ALA A 445 21.13 -1.17 -0.17
C ALA A 445 21.67 -2.60 -0.28
N ALA A 446 21.33 -3.30 -1.36
CA ALA A 446 21.81 -4.65 -1.61
C ALA A 446 23.34 -4.68 -1.78
N ALA A 447 23.91 -3.79 -2.58
CA ALA A 447 25.34 -3.73 -2.82
C ALA A 447 26.14 -3.43 -1.54
N VAL A 448 25.72 -2.43 -0.76
CA VAL A 448 26.37 -2.06 0.51
C VAL A 448 26.29 -3.20 1.52
N TYR A 449 25.10 -3.81 1.68
CA TYR A 449 24.94 -4.92 2.61
C TYR A 449 25.75 -6.15 2.19
N TRP A 450 25.69 -6.52 0.93
CA TRP A 450 26.45 -7.65 0.38
C TRP A 450 27.96 -7.47 0.56
N SER A 451 28.52 -6.33 0.11
CA SER A 451 29.95 -6.05 0.20
C SER A 451 30.44 -6.03 1.64
N GLY A 452 29.71 -5.35 2.56
CA GLY A 452 30.08 -5.31 3.97
C GLY A 452 29.99 -6.67 4.66
N ARG A 453 29.15 -7.60 4.16
CA ARG A 453 29.09 -8.99 4.64
C ARG A 453 30.28 -9.83 4.16
N GLN A 454 30.79 -9.57 2.97
CA GLN A 454 31.96 -10.30 2.43
C GLN A 454 33.25 -9.86 3.13
N TRP A 455 33.50 -8.56 3.28
CA TRP A 455 34.72 -8.04 3.93
C TRP A 455 34.88 -8.45 5.40
N GLY A 456 33.82 -8.80 6.09
CA GLY A 456 33.91 -9.30 7.45
C GLY A 456 34.03 -10.82 7.56
N ARG A 457 34.21 -11.53 6.47
CA ARG A 457 34.53 -12.98 6.42
C ARG A 457 36.02 -13.23 6.19
N ALA A 458 36.76 -12.24 5.66
CA ALA A 458 38.21 -12.21 5.57
C ALA A 458 38.83 -11.72 6.88
#